data_344ccfa87d7c2579b3d632010b3dc1e2
#
_entry.id   344ccfa87d7c2579b3d632010b3dc1e2
#
_cell.length_a   1.000
_cell.length_b   1.000
_cell.length_c   1.000
_cell.angle_alpha   90.00
_cell.angle_beta   90.00
_cell.angle_gamma   90.00
#
_symmetry.space_group_name_H-M   'P 1'
#
loop_
_entity.id
_entity.type
_entity.pdbx_description
1 polymer ?
#
loop_
_entity_poly.entity_id
_entity_poly.type
_entity_poly.pdbx_seq_one_letter_code
_entity_poly.pdbx_strand_id
1 'polypeptide(L)'
;YYDRKAEEPRSVPVKVGSSLYETPTCLCRRADQDAYSIGLEAEYFAREKDGFLLDDLYKTAASREPVQIAGDTLMPWEILAHFFRGMLKFLGIMDVVHNTKSLIIAMETLDAVQVENLRKACESLGFPEDVYSFLDYEESFYYYVLTQKVETWNRSVGWYSFDGNHVTFRKMVMNSGTKPVLVRLEDPKETDLREVPEERDEDFFKFIKETLGTDLYSSIQMNGEGFDQEWAVKSVKLLCYQKRKVFFGSNLLASGACAAGAERLINRNLKGYHYLSRSLVLTDVGMDMRVMGAPTYHPLIEAGSNWYDCKASCELILDNVEELVFIVSKMGDTEKKRVAMELPGLPK
;
A
#
# COMPACT_ATOMS: atom_id res chain seq x y z
N TYR A 1 2.38 -5.92 -13.47
CA TYR A 1 3.83 -6.09 -13.65
C TYR A 1 4.45 -4.88 -14.36
N TYR A 2 5.75 -4.71 -14.21
CA TYR A 2 6.49 -3.64 -14.90
C TYR A 2 7.02 -4.13 -16.25
N ASP A 3 6.58 -3.47 -17.33
CA ASP A 3 7.09 -3.74 -18.67
C ASP A 3 8.37 -2.93 -18.91
N ARG A 4 9.52 -3.60 -18.90
CA ARG A 4 10.83 -2.93 -19.09
C ARG A 4 11.04 -2.33 -20.48
N LYS A 5 10.30 -2.79 -21.49
CA LYS A 5 10.42 -2.27 -22.86
C LYS A 5 9.61 -0.99 -23.04
N ALA A 6 8.43 -0.97 -22.44
CA ALA A 6 7.56 0.20 -22.46
C ALA A 6 7.88 1.19 -21.33
N GLU A 7 8.69 0.77 -20.34
CA GLU A 7 9.05 1.53 -19.13
C GLU A 7 7.81 1.97 -18.33
N GLU A 8 6.80 1.12 -18.25
CA GLU A 8 5.53 1.42 -17.58
C GLU A 8 4.93 0.21 -16.83
N PRO A 9 4.14 0.45 -15.77
CA PRO A 9 3.30 -0.57 -15.17
C PRO A 9 2.23 -1.05 -16.15
N ARG A 10 2.01 -2.37 -16.20
CA ARG A 10 0.94 -3.01 -16.98
C ARG A 10 0.07 -3.88 -16.10
N SER A 11 -1.23 -3.78 -16.31
CA SER A 11 -2.22 -4.62 -15.67
C SER A 11 -2.29 -6.00 -16.34
N VAL A 12 -2.59 -7.02 -15.53
CA VAL A 12 -2.83 -8.38 -16.02
C VAL A 12 -4.32 -8.63 -16.01
N PRO A 13 -4.93 -9.04 -17.12
CA PRO A 13 -6.36 -9.34 -17.14
C PRO A 13 -6.64 -10.60 -16.32
N VAL A 14 -7.71 -10.57 -15.54
CA VAL A 14 -8.17 -11.72 -14.72
C VAL A 14 -8.65 -12.88 -15.62
N LYS A 15 -9.11 -12.54 -16.82
CA LYS A 15 -9.51 -13.51 -17.84
C LYS A 15 -8.82 -13.16 -19.17
N VAL A 16 -8.19 -14.14 -19.77
CA VAL A 16 -7.51 -13.97 -21.07
C VAL A 16 -8.46 -13.38 -22.11
N GLY A 17 -8.02 -12.31 -22.78
CA GLY A 17 -8.80 -11.62 -23.82
C GLY A 17 -9.89 -10.68 -23.28
N SER A 18 -9.98 -10.45 -21.97
CA SER A 18 -10.88 -9.47 -21.38
C SER A 18 -10.15 -8.17 -21.01
N SER A 19 -10.93 -7.11 -20.79
CA SER A 19 -10.45 -5.86 -20.18
C SER A 19 -10.73 -5.79 -18.66
N LEU A 20 -11.02 -6.93 -18.03
CA LEU A 20 -11.26 -7.03 -16.61
C LEU A 20 -9.93 -7.27 -15.90
N TYR A 21 -9.51 -6.30 -15.07
CA TYR A 21 -8.24 -6.30 -14.36
C TYR A 21 -8.39 -6.41 -12.83
N GLU A 22 -9.61 -6.35 -12.33
CA GLU A 22 -9.96 -6.46 -10.93
C GLU A 22 -10.72 -7.75 -10.66
N THR A 23 -10.57 -8.30 -9.49
CA THR A 23 -11.27 -9.51 -9.03
C THR A 23 -11.67 -9.33 -7.57
N PRO A 24 -12.82 -9.89 -7.15
CA PRO A 24 -13.23 -9.86 -5.76
C PRO A 24 -12.15 -10.40 -4.82
N THR A 25 -11.98 -9.74 -3.67
CA THR A 25 -11.00 -10.15 -2.65
C THR A 25 -11.62 -11.21 -1.76
N CYS A 26 -11.88 -12.38 -2.34
CA CYS A 26 -12.50 -13.51 -1.67
C CYS A 26 -11.83 -14.85 -1.98
N LEU A 27 -12.04 -15.83 -1.12
CA LEU A 27 -11.54 -17.19 -1.21
C LEU A 27 -12.70 -18.16 -1.04
N CYS A 28 -12.77 -19.22 -1.86
CA CYS A 28 -13.75 -20.29 -1.72
C CYS A 28 -13.05 -21.62 -1.54
N ARG A 29 -13.39 -22.35 -0.48
CA ARG A 29 -13.07 -23.77 -0.34
C ARG A 29 -14.07 -24.56 -1.19
N ARG A 30 -13.58 -25.25 -2.18
CA ARG A 30 -14.46 -26.02 -3.10
C ARG A 30 -15.04 -27.23 -2.40
N ALA A 31 -16.31 -27.52 -2.66
CA ALA A 31 -16.97 -28.70 -2.12
C ALA A 31 -16.65 -29.96 -2.94
N ASP A 32 -16.35 -29.79 -4.25
CA ASP A 32 -16.14 -30.89 -5.20
C ASP A 32 -14.70 -31.44 -5.18
N GLN A 33 -13.76 -30.71 -4.61
CA GLN A 33 -12.36 -31.14 -4.56
C GLN A 33 -11.59 -30.40 -3.45
N ASP A 34 -10.46 -30.98 -3.04
CA ASP A 34 -9.56 -30.39 -2.06
C ASP A 34 -8.73 -29.24 -2.67
N ALA A 35 -9.42 -28.12 -2.93
CA ALA A 35 -8.82 -26.95 -3.56
C ALA A 35 -9.49 -25.65 -3.13
N TYR A 36 -8.76 -24.56 -3.29
CA TYR A 36 -9.23 -23.20 -3.09
C TYR A 36 -9.27 -22.43 -4.41
N SER A 37 -10.35 -21.70 -4.62
CA SER A 37 -10.53 -20.76 -5.73
C SER A 37 -10.56 -19.33 -5.19
N ILE A 38 -10.23 -18.35 -6.03
CA ILE A 38 -10.19 -16.94 -5.68
C ILE A 38 -11.04 -16.08 -6.61
N GLY A 39 -11.45 -14.92 -6.12
CA GLY A 39 -12.12 -13.91 -6.92
C GLY A 39 -13.39 -14.40 -7.59
N LEU A 40 -13.59 -14.07 -8.87
CA LEU A 40 -14.79 -14.48 -9.62
C LEU A 40 -15.00 -15.99 -9.66
N GLU A 41 -13.92 -16.77 -9.67
CA GLU A 41 -14.02 -18.23 -9.62
C GLU A 41 -14.53 -18.68 -8.23
N ALA A 42 -14.10 -18.01 -7.15
CA ALA A 42 -14.58 -18.29 -5.81
C ALA A 42 -16.08 -18.03 -5.68
N GLU A 43 -16.56 -16.89 -6.18
CA GLU A 43 -17.98 -16.57 -6.18
C GLU A 43 -18.80 -17.60 -6.99
N TYR A 44 -18.28 -18.01 -8.16
CA TYR A 44 -18.93 -19.03 -8.97
C TYR A 44 -19.08 -20.37 -8.21
N PHE A 45 -18.00 -20.88 -7.60
CA PHE A 45 -18.06 -22.14 -6.87
C PHE A 45 -18.91 -22.06 -5.61
N ALA A 46 -18.93 -20.92 -4.95
CA ALA A 46 -19.80 -20.69 -3.81
C ALA A 46 -21.28 -20.75 -4.19
N ARG A 47 -21.66 -20.10 -5.30
CA ARG A 47 -23.05 -20.01 -5.74
C ARG A 47 -23.57 -21.26 -6.44
N GLU A 48 -22.75 -21.85 -7.32
CA GLU A 48 -23.20 -22.90 -8.23
C GLU A 48 -22.78 -24.31 -7.82
N LYS A 49 -21.91 -24.45 -6.82
CA LYS A 49 -21.27 -25.72 -6.45
C LYS A 49 -21.16 -25.93 -4.95
N ASP A 50 -21.98 -25.24 -4.16
CA ASP A 50 -22.03 -25.36 -2.69
C ASP A 50 -20.67 -25.19 -1.99
N GLY A 51 -19.78 -24.37 -2.58
CA GLY A 51 -18.50 -24.03 -1.98
C GLY A 51 -18.65 -23.10 -0.78
N PHE A 52 -17.68 -23.09 0.10
CA PHE A 52 -17.65 -22.23 1.28
C PHE A 52 -16.88 -20.94 0.96
N LEU A 53 -17.59 -19.82 0.86
CA LEU A 53 -17.01 -18.51 0.57
C LEU A 53 -16.55 -17.80 1.84
N LEU A 54 -15.35 -17.24 1.77
CA LEU A 54 -14.83 -16.22 2.67
C LEU A 54 -14.65 -14.94 1.86
N ASP A 55 -15.47 -13.94 2.10
CA ASP A 55 -15.66 -12.76 1.26
C ASP A 55 -14.89 -11.51 1.74
N ASP A 56 -14.37 -11.50 2.97
CA ASP A 56 -13.65 -10.35 3.52
C ASP A 56 -12.21 -10.71 3.92
N LEU A 57 -11.33 -10.79 2.91
CA LEU A 57 -9.92 -11.07 3.16
C LEU A 57 -9.17 -9.87 3.76
N TYR A 58 -9.68 -8.64 3.60
CA TYR A 58 -9.09 -7.48 4.23
C TYR A 58 -9.24 -7.54 5.75
N LYS A 59 -10.44 -7.86 6.24
CA LYS A 59 -10.70 -8.10 7.65
C LYS A 59 -9.95 -9.31 8.18
N THR A 60 -9.85 -10.37 7.36
CA THR A 60 -9.05 -11.56 7.69
C THR A 60 -7.58 -11.18 7.89
N ALA A 61 -7.01 -10.34 7.02
CA ALA A 61 -5.64 -9.87 7.14
C ALA A 61 -5.37 -9.13 8.47
N ALA A 62 -6.37 -8.43 9.01
CA ALA A 62 -6.27 -7.69 10.28
C ALA A 62 -6.54 -8.56 11.53
N SER A 63 -6.78 -9.86 11.38
CA SER A 63 -7.09 -10.78 12.47
C SER A 63 -5.90 -11.66 12.84
N ARG A 64 -5.83 -12.05 14.12
CA ARG A 64 -4.93 -13.12 14.61
C ARG A 64 -5.65 -14.43 14.81
N GLU A 65 -6.98 -14.40 14.77
CA GLU A 65 -7.80 -15.58 15.06
C GLU A 65 -7.89 -16.50 13.85
N PRO A 66 -7.79 -17.82 14.06
CA PRO A 66 -7.97 -18.79 12.99
C PRO A 66 -9.40 -18.75 12.44
N VAL A 67 -9.56 -19.01 11.18
CA VAL A 67 -10.83 -19.04 10.47
C VAL A 67 -11.20 -20.49 10.17
N GLN A 68 -12.45 -20.84 10.48
CA GLN A 68 -13.03 -22.13 10.12
C GLN A 68 -13.67 -22.04 8.72
N ILE A 69 -13.20 -22.87 7.80
CA ILE A 69 -13.72 -22.92 6.43
C ILE A 69 -13.88 -24.38 5.98
N ALA A 70 -15.11 -24.84 5.81
CA ALA A 70 -15.45 -26.21 5.35
C ALA A 70 -14.76 -27.35 6.14
N GLY A 71 -14.59 -27.18 7.44
CA GLY A 71 -13.90 -28.16 8.31
C GLY A 71 -12.39 -27.96 8.44
N ASP A 72 -11.77 -27.14 7.61
CA ASP A 72 -10.39 -26.72 7.76
C ASP A 72 -10.29 -25.58 8.78
N THR A 73 -9.21 -25.54 9.54
CA THR A 73 -8.85 -24.42 10.43
C THR A 73 -7.58 -23.77 9.88
N LEU A 74 -7.74 -22.55 9.34
CA LEU A 74 -6.65 -21.83 8.72
C LEU A 74 -6.30 -20.56 9.49
N MET A 75 -5.03 -20.27 9.64
CA MET A 75 -4.57 -18.99 10.12
C MET A 75 -4.79 -17.91 9.02
N PRO A 76 -4.99 -16.64 9.39
CA PRO A 76 -5.17 -15.55 8.42
C PRO A 76 -4.10 -15.51 7.33
N TRP A 77 -2.83 -15.71 7.67
CA TRP A 77 -1.73 -15.73 6.71
C TRP A 77 -1.81 -16.90 5.72
N GLU A 78 -2.36 -18.08 6.11
CA GLU A 78 -2.55 -19.21 5.20
C GLU A 78 -3.63 -18.90 4.15
N ILE A 79 -4.70 -18.25 4.58
CA ILE A 79 -5.78 -17.77 3.71
C ILE A 79 -5.23 -16.78 2.69
N LEU A 80 -4.44 -15.79 3.14
CA LEU A 80 -3.77 -14.83 2.26
C LEU A 80 -2.79 -15.50 1.30
N ALA A 81 -2.06 -16.53 1.75
CA ALA A 81 -1.17 -17.28 0.89
C ALA A 81 -1.92 -18.04 -0.23
N HIS A 82 -3.09 -18.62 0.08
CA HIS A 82 -3.96 -19.21 -0.95
C HIS A 82 -4.42 -18.17 -1.96
N PHE A 83 -4.86 -17.00 -1.49
CA PHE A 83 -5.28 -15.91 -2.35
C PHE A 83 -4.15 -15.41 -3.25
N PHE A 84 -2.98 -15.10 -2.68
CA PHE A 84 -1.82 -14.63 -3.46
C PHE A 84 -1.32 -15.67 -4.46
N ARG A 85 -1.31 -16.94 -4.09
CA ARG A 85 -0.96 -18.03 -5.04
C ARG A 85 -1.91 -18.03 -6.24
N GLY A 86 -3.20 -17.80 -6.00
CA GLY A 86 -4.19 -17.68 -7.07
C GLY A 86 -3.96 -16.44 -7.94
N MET A 87 -3.72 -15.27 -7.32
CA MET A 87 -3.43 -14.03 -8.03
C MET A 87 -2.17 -14.12 -8.90
N LEU A 88 -1.11 -14.71 -8.39
CA LEU A 88 0.14 -14.90 -9.13
C LEU A 88 0.01 -15.81 -10.36
N LYS A 89 -0.96 -16.73 -10.36
CA LYS A 89 -1.24 -17.57 -11.54
C LYS A 89 -1.72 -16.74 -12.75
N PHE A 90 -2.36 -15.60 -12.55
CA PHE A 90 -2.77 -14.72 -13.65
C PHE A 90 -1.60 -14.20 -14.48
N LEU A 91 -0.41 -14.13 -13.89
CA LEU A 91 0.80 -13.72 -14.62
C LEU A 91 1.20 -14.71 -15.71
N GLY A 92 0.75 -15.97 -15.65
CA GLY A 92 1.11 -17.03 -16.61
C GLY A 92 2.62 -17.37 -16.62
N ILE A 93 3.34 -17.03 -15.56
CA ILE A 93 4.79 -17.24 -15.44
C ILE A 93 5.03 -18.55 -14.67
N MET A 94 5.82 -19.44 -15.26
CA MET A 94 6.31 -20.63 -14.54
C MET A 94 7.30 -20.19 -13.47
N ASP A 95 7.23 -20.83 -12.29
CA ASP A 95 8.12 -20.55 -11.17
C ASP A 95 8.19 -19.04 -10.84
N VAL A 96 7.00 -18.47 -10.61
CA VAL A 96 6.83 -17.03 -10.38
C VAL A 96 7.67 -16.53 -9.20
N VAL A 97 7.89 -17.35 -8.17
CA VAL A 97 8.66 -16.98 -6.97
C VAL A 97 10.11 -16.65 -7.34
N HIS A 98 10.80 -17.56 -8.03
CA HIS A 98 12.21 -17.32 -8.41
C HIS A 98 12.37 -16.27 -9.52
N ASN A 99 11.34 -16.05 -10.32
CA ASN A 99 11.37 -15.05 -11.39
C ASN A 99 10.96 -13.64 -10.95
N THR A 100 10.37 -13.49 -9.75
CA THR A 100 9.99 -12.18 -9.22
C THR A 100 11.20 -11.50 -8.58
N LYS A 101 11.45 -10.25 -8.99
CA LYS A 101 12.51 -9.41 -8.42
C LYS A 101 12.01 -8.41 -7.38
N SER A 102 10.73 -8.10 -7.42
CA SER A 102 10.04 -7.29 -6.42
C SER A 102 8.55 -7.60 -6.46
N LEU A 103 7.98 -7.87 -5.30
CA LEU A 103 6.56 -8.04 -5.07
C LEU A 103 6.11 -6.94 -4.12
N ILE A 104 5.27 -6.03 -4.59
CA ILE A 104 4.71 -4.98 -3.76
C ILE A 104 3.24 -5.28 -3.50
N ILE A 105 2.84 -5.30 -2.24
CA ILE A 105 1.44 -5.46 -1.83
C ILE A 105 0.97 -4.12 -1.30
N ALA A 106 -0.04 -3.53 -1.96
CA ALA A 106 -0.66 -2.30 -1.53
C ALA A 106 -1.98 -2.59 -0.81
N MET A 107 -2.18 -1.94 0.34
CA MET A 107 -3.40 -2.04 1.14
C MET A 107 -3.91 -0.64 1.50
N GLU A 108 -5.18 -0.51 1.84
CA GLU A 108 -5.76 0.78 2.22
C GLU A 108 -5.04 1.38 3.43
N THR A 109 -4.87 0.57 4.46
CA THR A 109 -4.08 0.87 5.65
C THR A 109 -3.22 -0.35 6.00
N LEU A 110 -2.19 -0.12 6.80
CA LEU A 110 -1.30 -1.16 7.30
C LEU A 110 -1.19 -1.05 8.82
N ASP A 111 -1.62 -2.09 9.52
CA ASP A 111 -1.36 -2.26 10.94
C ASP A 111 -0.36 -3.41 11.20
N ALA A 112 0.06 -3.57 12.45
CA ALA A 112 1.07 -4.56 12.81
C ALA A 112 0.60 -6.00 12.55
N VAL A 113 -0.70 -6.29 12.70
CA VAL A 113 -1.27 -7.62 12.47
C VAL A 113 -1.33 -7.92 10.97
N GLN A 114 -1.78 -6.95 10.18
CA GLN A 114 -1.81 -7.05 8.72
C GLN A 114 -0.40 -7.30 8.17
N VAL A 115 0.59 -6.50 8.60
CA VAL A 115 1.98 -6.66 8.16
C VAL A 115 2.54 -8.03 8.56
N GLU A 116 2.26 -8.52 9.77
CA GLU A 116 2.67 -9.84 10.21
C GLU A 116 2.07 -10.95 9.34
N ASN A 117 0.76 -10.90 9.07
CA ASN A 117 0.06 -11.89 8.25
C ASN A 117 0.52 -11.85 6.78
N LEU A 118 0.68 -10.66 6.20
CA LEU A 118 1.19 -10.50 4.83
C LEU A 118 2.61 -11.07 4.69
N ARG A 119 3.48 -10.80 5.67
CA ARG A 119 4.85 -11.32 5.70
C ARG A 119 4.86 -12.84 5.74
N LYS A 120 4.15 -13.45 6.70
CA LYS A 120 4.03 -14.91 6.80
C LYS A 120 3.45 -15.55 5.53
N ALA A 121 2.48 -14.89 4.89
CA ALA A 121 1.93 -15.36 3.63
C ALA A 121 2.98 -15.37 2.52
N CYS A 122 3.77 -14.30 2.36
CA CYS A 122 4.85 -14.23 1.39
C CYS A 122 5.94 -15.29 1.66
N GLU A 123 6.36 -15.43 2.91
CA GLU A 123 7.35 -16.43 3.34
C GLU A 123 6.85 -17.87 3.06
N SER A 124 5.58 -18.17 3.35
CA SER A 124 4.99 -19.49 3.08
C SER A 124 4.89 -19.82 1.59
N LEU A 125 4.87 -18.80 0.73
CA LEU A 125 4.94 -18.94 -0.73
C LEU A 125 6.38 -19.13 -1.23
N GLY A 126 7.39 -18.93 -0.37
CA GLY A 126 8.80 -19.05 -0.69
C GLY A 126 9.47 -17.77 -1.17
N PHE A 127 8.83 -16.60 -1.01
CA PHE A 127 9.48 -15.34 -1.35
C PHE A 127 10.54 -14.97 -0.31
N PRO A 128 11.78 -14.65 -0.72
CA PRO A 128 12.79 -14.08 0.17
C PRO A 128 12.36 -12.73 0.74
N GLU A 129 12.81 -12.40 1.94
CA GLU A 129 12.40 -11.19 2.66
C GLU A 129 12.76 -9.88 1.92
N ASP A 130 13.82 -9.88 1.14
CA ASP A 130 14.27 -8.73 0.34
C ASP A 130 13.51 -8.56 -0.99
N VAL A 131 12.64 -9.51 -1.34
CA VAL A 131 11.87 -9.49 -2.59
C VAL A 131 10.51 -8.83 -2.42
N TYR A 132 9.90 -8.91 -1.24
CA TYR A 132 8.57 -8.34 -1.04
C TYR A 132 8.59 -7.13 -0.11
N SER A 133 7.66 -6.22 -0.32
CA SER A 133 7.41 -5.07 0.57
C SER A 133 5.95 -4.63 0.51
N PHE A 134 5.58 -3.75 1.43
CA PHE A 134 4.22 -3.30 1.60
C PHE A 134 4.14 -1.79 1.39
N LEU A 135 3.00 -1.31 0.92
CA LEU A 135 2.66 0.11 0.80
C LEU A 135 1.23 0.33 1.26
N ASP A 136 0.95 1.49 1.84
CA ASP A 136 -0.42 1.95 1.92
C ASP A 136 -0.88 2.57 0.58
N TYR A 137 -2.19 2.76 0.41
CA TYR A 137 -2.74 3.33 -0.81
C TYR A 137 -2.27 4.76 -1.07
N GLU A 138 -1.99 5.54 -0.02
CA GLU A 138 -1.51 6.90 -0.15
C GLU A 138 -0.08 6.93 -0.73
N GLU A 139 0.81 6.07 -0.25
CA GLU A 139 2.17 5.94 -0.80
C GLU A 139 2.14 5.36 -2.22
N SER A 140 1.24 4.39 -2.48
CA SER A 140 1.05 3.87 -3.83
C SER A 140 0.57 4.95 -4.79
N PHE A 141 -0.36 5.81 -4.37
CA PHE A 141 -0.81 6.96 -5.15
C PHE A 141 0.34 7.94 -5.45
N TYR A 142 1.20 8.22 -4.47
CA TYR A 142 2.39 9.04 -4.68
C TYR A 142 3.26 8.50 -5.82
N TYR A 143 3.60 7.20 -5.80
CA TYR A 143 4.40 6.60 -6.86
C TYR A 143 3.69 6.63 -8.22
N TYR A 144 2.39 6.36 -8.24
CA TYR A 144 1.61 6.48 -9.46
C TYR A 144 1.69 7.87 -10.08
N VAL A 145 1.47 8.91 -9.29
CA VAL A 145 1.44 10.28 -9.78
C VAL A 145 2.82 10.75 -10.27
N LEU A 146 3.87 10.54 -9.48
CA LEU A 146 5.19 11.09 -9.81
C LEU A 146 5.87 10.35 -10.98
N THR A 147 5.43 9.16 -11.33
CA THR A 147 5.90 8.44 -12.53
C THR A 147 5.16 8.86 -13.80
N GLN A 148 4.11 9.68 -13.69
CA GLN A 148 3.44 10.28 -14.84
C GLN A 148 4.22 11.48 -15.41
N LYS A 149 3.73 12.04 -16.52
CA LYS A 149 4.30 13.26 -17.11
C LYS A 149 4.23 14.43 -16.13
N VAL A 150 5.29 15.19 -16.01
CA VAL A 150 5.44 16.32 -15.05
C VAL A 150 4.27 17.31 -15.14
N GLU A 151 3.71 17.54 -16.33
CA GLU A 151 2.57 18.45 -16.51
C GLU A 151 1.29 18.00 -15.79
N THR A 152 1.25 16.74 -15.34
CA THR A 152 0.09 16.22 -14.59
C THR A 152 0.23 16.38 -13.08
N TRP A 153 1.40 16.77 -12.57
CA TRP A 153 1.65 16.88 -11.14
C TRP A 153 2.58 18.06 -10.72
N ASN A 154 2.90 18.97 -11.63
CA ASN A 154 3.73 20.14 -11.30
C ASN A 154 3.05 21.16 -10.35
N ARG A 155 1.79 20.95 -10.01
CA ARG A 155 1.00 21.63 -8.97
C ARG A 155 0.32 20.56 -8.10
N SER A 156 -0.64 20.96 -7.27
CA SER A 156 -1.43 20.02 -6.51
C SER A 156 -2.13 18.99 -7.39
N VAL A 157 -2.28 17.77 -6.89
CA VAL A 157 -3.07 16.71 -7.52
C VAL A 157 -4.21 16.34 -6.58
N GLY A 158 -5.43 16.35 -7.09
CA GLY A 158 -6.59 15.87 -6.35
C GLY A 158 -6.84 14.39 -6.62
N TRP A 159 -7.31 13.69 -5.60
CA TRP A 159 -7.67 12.28 -5.70
C TRP A 159 -9.04 12.04 -5.06
N TYR A 160 -10.02 11.66 -5.89
CA TYR A 160 -11.31 11.16 -5.45
C TYR A 160 -11.35 9.65 -5.53
N SER A 161 -11.60 8.99 -4.41
CA SER A 161 -11.81 7.55 -4.31
C SER A 161 -13.27 7.28 -3.99
N PHE A 162 -13.91 6.39 -4.76
CA PHE A 162 -15.30 6.00 -4.61
C PHE A 162 -15.39 4.60 -4.03
N ASP A 163 -16.25 4.44 -3.04
CA ASP A 163 -16.70 3.16 -2.51
C ASP A 163 -18.24 3.19 -2.48
N GLY A 164 -18.86 2.76 -3.58
CA GLY A 164 -20.27 2.90 -3.80
C GLY A 164 -20.73 4.36 -3.75
N ASN A 165 -21.44 4.72 -2.69
CA ASN A 165 -21.93 6.08 -2.46
C ASN A 165 -20.98 6.95 -1.63
N HIS A 166 -20.04 6.31 -0.94
CA HIS A 166 -19.04 7.02 -0.14
C HIS A 166 -17.91 7.56 -1.03
N VAL A 167 -17.55 8.84 -0.85
CA VAL A 167 -16.48 9.48 -1.63
C VAL A 167 -15.49 10.14 -0.69
N THR A 168 -14.24 9.78 -0.86
CA THR A 168 -13.12 10.38 -0.14
C THR A 168 -12.31 11.25 -1.10
N PHE A 169 -11.96 12.45 -0.67
CA PHE A 169 -11.03 13.34 -1.39
C PHE A 169 -9.74 13.52 -0.62
N ARG A 170 -8.62 13.38 -1.31
CA ARG A 170 -7.28 13.72 -0.80
C ARG A 170 -6.57 14.65 -1.76
N LYS A 171 -5.77 15.57 -1.20
CA LYS A 171 -4.95 16.49 -1.97
C LYS A 171 -3.49 16.18 -1.78
N MET A 172 -2.79 15.87 -2.85
CA MET A 172 -1.34 15.73 -2.84
C MET A 172 -0.69 17.09 -3.05
N VAL A 173 0.21 17.44 -2.15
CA VAL A 173 0.96 18.71 -2.17
C VAL A 173 2.46 18.46 -2.09
N MET A 174 3.22 19.39 -2.68
CA MET A 174 4.68 19.31 -2.72
C MET A 174 5.28 20.58 -2.10
N ASN A 175 6.27 20.39 -1.25
CA ASN A 175 7.10 21.47 -0.73
C ASN A 175 8.42 21.52 -1.48
N SER A 176 8.50 22.36 -2.51
CA SER A 176 9.73 22.57 -3.30
C SER A 176 10.79 23.43 -2.60
N GLY A 177 10.50 23.96 -1.43
CA GLY A 177 11.46 24.72 -0.62
C GLY A 177 12.50 23.84 0.09
N THR A 178 12.35 22.53 0.03
CA THR A 178 13.26 21.54 0.65
C THR A 178 13.99 20.70 -0.40
N LYS A 179 15.11 20.11 0.01
CA LYS A 179 15.86 19.13 -0.78
C LYS A 179 16.14 17.91 0.11
N PRO A 180 15.55 16.74 -0.14
CA PRO A 180 14.58 16.45 -1.22
C PRO A 180 13.27 17.27 -1.10
N VAL A 181 12.52 17.35 -2.20
CA VAL A 181 11.17 17.91 -2.23
C VAL A 181 10.28 17.00 -1.38
N LEU A 182 9.61 17.56 -0.40
CA LEU A 182 8.71 16.80 0.45
C LEU A 182 7.32 16.74 -0.17
N VAL A 183 6.80 15.53 -0.29
CA VAL A 183 5.46 15.25 -0.85
C VAL A 183 4.59 14.63 0.23
N ARG A 184 3.36 15.11 0.37
CA ARG A 184 2.39 14.54 1.31
C ARG A 184 0.98 14.60 0.75
N LEU A 185 0.12 13.73 1.25
CA LEU A 185 -1.31 13.89 1.10
C LEU A 185 -1.87 14.63 2.34
N GLU A 186 -2.78 15.55 2.10
CA GLU A 186 -3.53 16.23 3.17
C GLU A 186 -4.58 15.27 3.74
N ASP A 187 -5.08 15.59 4.93
CA ASP A 187 -6.13 14.79 5.59
C ASP A 187 -7.34 14.63 4.68
N PRO A 188 -7.96 13.43 4.64
CA PRO A 188 -9.08 13.18 3.78
C PRO A 188 -10.28 14.04 4.16
N LYS A 189 -11.05 14.43 3.14
CA LYS A 189 -12.41 14.93 3.29
C LYS A 189 -13.35 13.89 2.69
N GLU A 190 -14.49 13.68 3.31
CA GLU A 190 -15.38 12.58 2.99
C GLU A 190 -16.81 13.07 2.89
N THR A 191 -17.60 12.41 2.06
CA THR A 191 -19.04 12.64 1.95
C THR A 191 -19.74 11.40 1.44
N ASP A 192 -21.02 11.25 1.80
CA ASP A 192 -21.90 10.25 1.22
C ASP A 192 -22.80 10.91 0.19
N LEU A 193 -22.88 10.30 -0.98
CA LEU A 193 -23.75 10.74 -2.07
C LEU A 193 -25.08 10.01 -1.98
N ARG A 194 -26.17 10.69 -2.34
CA ARG A 194 -27.49 10.09 -2.47
C ARG A 194 -27.53 9.11 -3.64
N GLU A 195 -28.45 8.16 -3.60
CA GLU A 195 -28.55 7.12 -4.63
C GLU A 195 -29.19 7.61 -5.93
N VAL A 196 -30.13 8.58 -5.84
CA VAL A 196 -30.81 9.12 -7.02
C VAL A 196 -29.83 9.88 -7.90
N PRO A 197 -29.69 9.56 -9.20
CA PRO A 197 -28.63 10.09 -10.07
C PRO A 197 -28.53 11.62 -10.09
N GLU A 198 -29.65 12.34 -10.19
CA GLU A 198 -29.67 13.79 -10.25
C GLU A 198 -29.23 14.42 -8.91
N GLU A 199 -29.64 13.83 -7.80
CA GLU A 199 -29.25 14.27 -6.45
C GLU A 199 -27.81 13.90 -6.15
N ARG A 200 -27.36 12.74 -6.62
CA ARG A 200 -25.98 12.26 -6.54
C ARG A 200 -25.01 13.21 -7.25
N ASP A 201 -25.33 13.64 -8.47
CA ASP A 201 -24.53 14.63 -9.21
C ASP A 201 -24.50 15.99 -8.50
N GLU A 202 -25.61 16.42 -7.88
CA GLU A 202 -25.66 17.67 -7.14
C GLU A 202 -24.80 17.59 -5.85
N ASP A 203 -24.84 16.46 -5.12
CA ASP A 203 -24.04 16.27 -3.92
C ASP A 203 -22.53 16.22 -4.28
N PHE A 204 -22.17 15.48 -5.30
CA PHE A 204 -20.79 15.43 -5.76
C PHE A 204 -20.32 16.78 -6.29
N PHE A 205 -21.14 17.52 -7.00
CA PHE A 205 -20.82 18.86 -7.47
C PHE A 205 -20.54 19.84 -6.30
N LYS A 206 -21.31 19.77 -5.22
CA LYS A 206 -21.06 20.57 -4.01
C LYS A 206 -19.75 20.15 -3.34
N PHE A 207 -19.53 18.86 -3.22
CA PHE A 207 -18.31 18.31 -2.62
C PHE A 207 -17.05 18.71 -3.42
N ILE A 208 -17.12 18.71 -4.76
CA ILE A 208 -16.02 19.20 -5.61
C ILE A 208 -15.74 20.68 -5.33
N LYS A 209 -16.76 21.53 -5.22
CA LYS A 209 -16.58 22.96 -4.91
C LYS A 209 -15.89 23.17 -3.57
N GLU A 210 -16.31 22.41 -2.56
CA GLU A 210 -15.75 22.49 -1.22
C GLU A 210 -14.29 22.01 -1.18
N THR A 211 -14.00 20.90 -1.85
CA THR A 211 -12.70 20.25 -1.79
C THR A 211 -11.65 20.93 -2.65
N LEU A 212 -11.99 21.34 -3.86
CA LEU A 212 -11.05 22.02 -4.75
C LEU A 212 -10.85 23.50 -4.41
N GLY A 213 -11.88 24.18 -3.91
CA GLY A 213 -11.81 25.60 -3.55
C GLY A 213 -11.24 26.46 -4.68
N THR A 214 -10.31 27.34 -4.35
CA THR A 214 -9.59 28.24 -5.28
C THR A 214 -8.21 27.71 -5.69
N ASP A 215 -7.83 26.54 -5.23
CA ASP A 215 -6.51 25.99 -5.47
C ASP A 215 -6.29 25.59 -6.92
N LEU A 216 -5.02 25.62 -7.32
CA LEU A 216 -4.63 25.23 -8.67
C LEU A 216 -4.17 23.78 -8.69
N TYR A 217 -4.88 22.97 -9.45
CA TYR A 217 -4.56 21.55 -9.65
C TYR A 217 -3.99 21.30 -11.04
N SER A 218 -2.95 20.49 -11.14
CA SER A 218 -2.45 19.98 -12.43
C SER A 218 -3.37 18.89 -12.97
N SER A 219 -3.79 17.99 -12.09
CA SER A 219 -4.74 16.92 -12.45
C SER A 219 -5.63 16.52 -11.28
N ILE A 220 -6.72 15.86 -11.65
CA ILE A 220 -7.61 15.14 -10.73
C ILE A 220 -7.56 13.67 -11.15
N GLN A 221 -7.30 12.82 -10.20
CA GLN A 221 -7.32 11.37 -10.35
C GLN A 221 -8.58 10.83 -9.65
N MET A 222 -9.24 9.88 -10.28
CA MET A 222 -10.46 9.27 -9.75
C MET A 222 -10.38 7.76 -9.92
N ASN A 223 -10.79 7.01 -8.92
CA ASN A 223 -10.86 5.55 -8.95
C ASN A 223 -11.96 5.02 -8.04
N GLY A 224 -12.16 3.72 -8.06
CA GLY A 224 -13.13 3.02 -7.22
C GLY A 224 -14.47 2.81 -7.88
N GLU A 225 -15.38 2.13 -7.17
CA GLU A 225 -16.70 1.76 -7.66
C GLU A 225 -17.73 2.84 -7.34
N GLY A 226 -18.69 3.01 -8.24
CA GLY A 226 -19.81 3.94 -8.03
C GLY A 226 -19.72 5.24 -8.80
N PHE A 227 -18.58 5.59 -9.38
CA PHE A 227 -18.50 6.71 -10.31
C PHE A 227 -18.93 6.28 -11.72
N ASP A 228 -19.81 7.05 -12.34
CA ASP A 228 -20.16 6.94 -13.75
C ASP A 228 -20.39 8.33 -14.36
N GLN A 229 -19.88 8.53 -15.55
CA GLN A 229 -20.05 9.79 -16.30
C GLN A 229 -21.52 10.04 -16.69
N GLU A 230 -22.34 9.01 -16.75
CA GLU A 230 -23.76 9.14 -17.10
C GLU A 230 -24.54 9.92 -16.04
N TRP A 231 -24.28 9.68 -14.75
CA TRP A 231 -24.93 10.45 -13.69
C TRP A 231 -24.17 11.73 -13.32
N ALA A 232 -22.83 11.78 -13.50
CA ALA A 232 -21.97 12.86 -13.01
C ALA A 232 -21.82 14.04 -13.98
N VAL A 233 -22.84 14.39 -14.76
CA VAL A 233 -22.73 15.34 -15.88
C VAL A 233 -22.30 16.74 -15.46
N LYS A 234 -22.87 17.29 -14.38
CA LYS A 234 -22.50 18.62 -13.86
C LYS A 234 -21.12 18.57 -13.21
N SER A 235 -20.87 17.53 -12.45
CA SER A 235 -19.63 17.30 -11.73
C SER A 235 -18.44 17.18 -12.69
N VAL A 236 -18.56 16.41 -13.76
CA VAL A 236 -17.52 16.27 -14.79
C VAL A 236 -17.21 17.61 -15.46
N LYS A 237 -18.21 18.41 -15.78
CA LYS A 237 -18.00 19.76 -16.33
C LYS A 237 -17.22 20.66 -15.37
N LEU A 238 -17.51 20.58 -14.08
CA LEU A 238 -16.80 21.34 -13.05
C LEU A 238 -15.36 20.84 -12.87
N LEU A 239 -15.15 19.53 -12.85
CA LEU A 239 -13.82 18.92 -12.74
C LEU A 239 -12.92 19.34 -13.91
N CYS A 240 -13.45 19.34 -15.14
CA CYS A 240 -12.73 19.73 -16.36
C CYS A 240 -12.60 21.26 -16.54
N TYR A 241 -13.16 22.05 -15.64
CA TYR A 241 -13.08 23.52 -15.73
C TYR A 241 -11.63 23.99 -15.68
N GLN A 242 -11.30 25.08 -16.40
CA GLN A 242 -9.95 25.65 -16.54
C GLN A 242 -8.91 24.69 -17.14
N LYS A 243 -9.33 23.77 -18.00
CA LYS A 243 -8.48 22.78 -18.70
C LYS A 243 -7.71 21.84 -17.73
N ARG A 244 -8.25 21.60 -16.53
CA ARG A 244 -7.71 20.56 -15.65
C ARG A 244 -7.78 19.21 -16.35
N LYS A 245 -6.72 18.42 -16.17
CA LYS A 245 -6.69 17.04 -16.65
C LYS A 245 -7.40 16.16 -15.62
N VAL A 246 -8.44 15.46 -16.03
CA VAL A 246 -9.20 14.54 -15.18
C VAL A 246 -9.04 13.15 -15.74
N PHE A 247 -8.64 12.23 -14.87
CA PHE A 247 -8.44 10.84 -15.22
C PHE A 247 -9.31 9.97 -14.31
N PHE A 248 -10.00 9.04 -14.90
CA PHE A 248 -10.69 7.98 -14.20
C PHE A 248 -10.09 6.65 -14.67
N GLY A 249 -9.70 5.80 -13.74
CA GLY A 249 -9.09 4.52 -14.07
C GLY A 249 -9.17 3.52 -12.94
N SER A 250 -9.32 2.28 -13.34
CA SER A 250 -9.05 1.10 -12.52
C SER A 250 -7.54 0.89 -12.39
N ASN A 251 -7.11 0.13 -11.39
CA ASN A 251 -5.70 -0.26 -11.16
C ASN A 251 -4.70 0.88 -10.86
N LEU A 252 -5.18 2.08 -10.54
CA LEU A 252 -4.32 3.21 -10.19
C LEU A 252 -3.34 2.84 -9.08
N LEU A 253 -3.85 2.24 -8.00
CA LEU A 253 -3.06 1.85 -6.84
C LEU A 253 -2.12 0.68 -7.15
N ALA A 254 -2.59 -0.34 -7.87
CA ALA A 254 -1.74 -1.44 -8.30
C ALA A 254 -0.61 -0.96 -9.25
N SER A 255 -0.91 0.01 -10.11
CA SER A 255 0.10 0.64 -10.98
C SER A 255 1.13 1.44 -10.17
N GLY A 256 0.69 2.16 -9.14
CA GLY A 256 1.59 2.87 -8.22
C GLY A 256 2.50 1.93 -7.45
N ALA A 257 1.96 0.84 -6.90
CA ALA A 257 2.75 -0.20 -6.24
C ALA A 257 3.79 -0.81 -7.19
N CYS A 258 3.41 -1.09 -8.42
CA CYS A 258 4.32 -1.58 -9.46
C CYS A 258 5.43 -0.56 -9.78
N ALA A 259 5.08 0.72 -9.89
CA ALA A 259 6.02 1.81 -10.10
C ALA A 259 6.99 1.95 -8.92
N ALA A 260 6.54 1.80 -7.69
CA ALA A 260 7.39 1.80 -6.50
C ALA A 260 8.47 0.70 -6.55
N GLY A 261 8.10 -0.52 -6.95
CA GLY A 261 9.05 -1.61 -7.16
C GLY A 261 10.08 -1.29 -8.25
N ALA A 262 9.65 -0.70 -9.36
CA ALA A 262 10.54 -0.28 -10.44
C ALA A 262 11.48 0.86 -10.00
N GLU A 263 10.98 1.85 -9.26
CA GLU A 263 11.81 2.95 -8.73
C GLU A 263 12.89 2.45 -7.76
N ARG A 264 12.57 1.49 -6.91
CA ARG A 264 13.51 0.90 -5.96
C ARG A 264 14.61 0.09 -6.64
N LEU A 265 14.27 -0.66 -7.71
CA LEU A 265 15.19 -1.59 -8.37
C LEU A 265 15.90 -1.03 -9.59
N ILE A 266 15.25 -0.20 -10.39
CA ILE A 266 15.67 0.12 -11.76
C ILE A 266 15.85 1.62 -11.96
N ASN A 267 14.75 2.38 -11.82
CA ASN A 267 14.66 3.74 -12.35
C ASN A 267 15.41 4.76 -11.49
N ARG A 268 15.13 4.75 -10.17
CA ARG A 268 15.69 5.70 -9.19
C ARG A 268 15.55 7.17 -9.59
N ASN A 269 14.48 7.50 -10.34
CA ASN A 269 14.22 8.85 -10.86
C ASN A 269 13.67 9.79 -9.78
N LEU A 270 13.06 9.22 -8.73
CA LEU A 270 12.39 9.96 -7.65
C LEU A 270 13.32 10.30 -6.47
N LYS A 271 14.64 10.16 -6.61
CA LYS A 271 15.60 10.49 -5.53
C LYS A 271 15.52 11.93 -5.02
N GLY A 272 15.02 12.85 -5.85
CA GLY A 272 14.81 14.25 -5.51
C GLY A 272 13.53 14.51 -4.72
N TYR A 273 12.69 13.49 -4.48
CA TYR A 273 11.41 13.57 -3.81
C TYR A 273 11.36 12.62 -2.64
N HIS A 274 10.71 13.02 -1.56
CA HIS A 274 10.50 12.18 -0.39
C HIS A 274 9.03 12.25 0.04
N TYR A 275 8.39 11.09 0.09
CA TYR A 275 7.00 10.99 0.54
C TYR A 275 6.94 10.96 2.06
N LEU A 276 6.14 11.87 2.63
CA LEU A 276 5.87 11.91 4.06
C LEU A 276 4.64 11.05 4.36
N SER A 277 4.86 9.75 4.48
CA SER A 277 3.84 8.79 4.89
C SER A 277 3.47 8.99 6.36
N ARG A 278 2.23 8.62 6.73
CA ARG A 278 1.79 8.51 8.13
C ARG A 278 2.46 7.34 8.86
N SER A 279 3.02 6.41 8.10
CA SER A 279 3.74 5.24 8.60
C SER A 279 5.22 5.52 8.92
N LEU A 280 5.72 6.74 8.69
CA LEU A 280 7.11 7.06 8.94
C LEU A 280 7.47 7.02 10.42
N VAL A 281 8.56 6.35 10.73
CA VAL A 281 9.24 6.49 12.03
C VAL A 281 9.94 7.86 12.04
N LEU A 282 9.56 8.70 12.98
CA LEU A 282 10.12 10.05 13.15
C LEU A 282 11.27 10.10 14.16
N THR A 283 11.86 8.95 14.44
CA THR A 283 12.82 8.80 15.52
C THR A 283 13.97 7.90 15.11
N ASP A 284 15.18 8.41 15.20
CA ASP A 284 16.40 7.61 15.10
C ASP A 284 16.61 6.83 16.40
N VAL A 285 16.97 5.56 16.29
CA VAL A 285 17.36 4.72 17.43
C VAL A 285 18.72 4.09 17.11
N GLY A 286 19.63 4.20 18.04
CA GLY A 286 20.95 3.56 17.94
C GLY A 286 21.55 3.33 19.32
N MET A 287 22.75 2.86 19.36
CA MET A 287 23.49 2.62 20.60
C MET A 287 24.98 2.94 20.45
N ASP A 288 25.61 3.35 21.54
CA ASP A 288 27.05 3.44 21.63
C ASP A 288 27.60 2.03 21.95
N MET A 289 28.50 1.53 21.11
CA MET A 289 29.17 0.24 21.30
C MET A 289 30.66 0.37 21.02
N ARG A 290 31.43 -0.66 21.33
CA ARG A 290 32.83 -0.74 20.94
C ARG A 290 32.97 -1.67 19.73
N VAL A 291 33.47 -1.16 18.64
CA VAL A 291 33.81 -1.94 17.44
C VAL A 291 35.32 -2.01 17.36
N MET A 292 35.88 -3.21 17.44
CA MET A 292 37.36 -3.42 17.48
C MET A 292 38.07 -2.57 18.57
N GLY A 293 37.41 -2.35 19.71
CA GLY A 293 37.94 -1.58 20.84
C GLY A 293 37.71 -0.08 20.78
N ALA A 294 37.26 0.47 19.66
CA ALA A 294 36.95 1.89 19.49
C ALA A 294 35.46 2.20 19.81
N PRO A 295 35.15 3.25 20.56
CA PRO A 295 33.78 3.69 20.78
C PRO A 295 33.15 4.14 19.46
N THR A 296 32.01 3.57 19.11
CA THR A 296 31.33 3.80 17.83
C THR A 296 29.83 3.87 18.06
N TYR A 297 29.15 4.89 17.51
CA TYR A 297 27.71 4.91 17.45
C TYR A 297 27.21 3.98 16.36
N HIS A 298 26.31 3.07 16.72
CA HIS A 298 25.70 2.11 15.78
C HIS A 298 24.21 2.46 15.59
N PRO A 299 23.79 2.92 14.38
CA PRO A 299 22.39 3.16 14.08
C PRO A 299 21.66 1.81 13.95
N LEU A 300 20.49 1.71 14.57
CA LEU A 300 19.60 0.56 14.47
C LEU A 300 18.38 0.87 13.61
N ILE A 301 17.74 2.03 13.85
CA ILE A 301 16.60 2.51 13.09
C ILE A 301 16.89 3.95 12.69
N GLU A 302 16.72 4.25 11.42
CA GLU A 302 16.86 5.60 10.89
C GLU A 302 15.48 6.22 10.68
N ALA A 303 15.29 7.45 11.15
CA ALA A 303 14.08 8.23 10.92
C ALA A 303 13.84 8.44 9.42
N GLY A 304 12.58 8.46 9.01
CA GLY A 304 12.18 8.62 7.62
C GLY A 304 11.92 7.30 6.89
N SER A 305 12.05 6.16 7.55
CA SER A 305 11.64 4.84 7.05
C SER A 305 10.23 4.49 7.56
N ASN A 306 9.46 3.71 6.80
CA ASN A 306 8.19 3.20 7.29
C ASN A 306 8.43 2.21 8.44
N TRP A 307 7.58 2.27 9.48
CA TRP A 307 7.75 1.42 10.67
C TRP A 307 7.77 -0.08 10.36
N TYR A 308 7.05 -0.52 9.34
CA TYR A 308 6.98 -1.93 8.93
C TYR A 308 8.20 -2.40 8.11
N ASP A 309 9.00 -1.47 7.61
CA ASP A 309 10.29 -1.74 6.95
C ASP A 309 11.48 -1.64 7.94
N CYS A 310 11.24 -1.06 9.14
CA CYS A 310 12.25 -0.88 10.16
C CYS A 310 12.55 -2.20 10.87
N LYS A 311 13.67 -2.80 10.53
CA LYS A 311 14.21 -3.96 11.21
C LYS A 311 15.69 -3.74 11.49
N ALA A 312 16.09 -4.02 12.71
CA ALA A 312 17.49 -4.03 13.09
C ALA A 312 17.78 -5.31 13.86
N SER A 313 18.87 -5.95 13.51
CA SER A 313 19.42 -7.10 14.22
C SER A 313 20.93 -6.90 14.36
N CYS A 314 21.44 -7.04 15.57
CA CYS A 314 22.86 -7.02 15.81
C CYS A 314 23.22 -8.04 16.87
N GLU A 315 24.39 -8.67 16.72
CA GLU A 315 24.97 -9.55 17.73
C GLU A 315 25.89 -8.71 18.61
N LEU A 316 25.70 -8.81 19.93
CA LEU A 316 26.47 -8.07 20.92
C LEU A 316 27.21 -9.01 21.84
N ILE A 317 28.46 -8.67 22.14
CA ILE A 317 29.20 -9.28 23.28
C ILE A 317 29.04 -8.31 24.44
N LEU A 318 28.40 -8.78 25.51
CA LEU A 318 28.21 -8.00 26.71
C LEU A 318 29.40 -8.13 27.64
N ASP A 319 30.00 -7.03 28.03
CA ASP A 319 31.14 -6.99 28.97
C ASP A 319 30.63 -6.50 30.33
N ASN A 320 30.12 -7.43 31.12
CA ASN A 320 29.65 -7.18 32.50
C ASN A 320 28.64 -6.04 32.64
N VAL A 321 27.69 -5.95 31.71
CA VAL A 321 26.61 -4.97 31.72
C VAL A 321 25.26 -5.65 31.99
N GLU A 322 24.40 -4.98 32.79
CA GLU A 322 23.08 -5.48 33.16
C GLU A 322 21.96 -4.79 32.38
N GLU A 323 22.31 -3.78 31.58
CA GLU A 323 21.39 -3.02 30.77
C GLU A 323 21.98 -2.66 29.39
N LEU A 324 21.14 -2.51 28.39
CA LEU A 324 21.46 -1.88 27.11
C LEU A 324 20.93 -0.44 27.11
N VAL A 325 21.78 0.50 26.70
CA VAL A 325 21.39 1.90 26.59
C VAL A 325 21.22 2.29 25.13
N PHE A 326 19.97 2.59 24.76
CA PHE A 326 19.62 3.11 23.46
C PHE A 326 19.67 4.62 23.46
N ILE A 327 20.16 5.20 22.38
CA ILE A 327 20.15 6.62 22.11
C ILE A 327 19.00 6.88 21.12
N VAL A 328 18.04 7.70 21.55
CA VAL A 328 16.83 8.03 20.81
C VAL A 328 16.83 9.51 20.52
N SER A 329 16.72 9.88 19.25
CA SER A 329 16.60 11.29 18.82
C SER A 329 15.47 11.47 17.83
N LYS A 330 14.65 12.51 17.99
CA LYS A 330 13.60 12.83 17.03
C LYS A 330 14.20 13.48 15.78
N MET A 331 13.61 13.20 14.63
CA MET A 331 13.99 13.81 13.36
C MET A 331 13.93 15.35 13.45
N GLY A 332 15.06 16.00 13.18
CA GLY A 332 15.18 17.46 13.28
C GLY A 332 15.39 18.01 14.69
N ASP A 333 15.47 17.16 15.72
CA ASP A 333 15.80 17.56 17.09
C ASP A 333 17.30 17.39 17.34
N THR A 334 17.89 18.29 18.12
CA THR A 334 19.29 18.18 18.57
C THR A 334 19.41 17.41 19.87
N GLU A 335 18.30 17.22 20.57
CA GLU A 335 18.25 16.57 21.88
C GLU A 335 18.24 15.04 21.73
N LYS A 336 19.20 14.35 22.37
CA LYS A 336 19.30 12.90 22.41
C LYS A 336 18.86 12.40 23.77
N LYS A 337 17.86 11.51 23.78
CA LYS A 337 17.38 10.84 24.98
C LYS A 337 18.03 9.48 25.11
N ARG A 338 18.50 9.13 26.31
CA ARG A 338 18.98 7.77 26.64
C ARG A 338 17.86 6.96 27.27
N VAL A 339 17.65 5.76 26.74
CA VAL A 339 16.66 4.81 27.23
C VAL A 339 17.38 3.52 27.59
N ALA A 340 17.36 3.15 28.86
CA ALA A 340 17.93 1.91 29.33
C ALA A 340 16.90 0.77 29.24
N MET A 341 17.35 -0.40 28.81
CA MET A 341 16.60 -1.66 28.81
C MET A 341 17.35 -2.66 29.65
N GLU A 342 16.73 -3.07 30.78
CA GLU A 342 17.29 -4.10 31.64
C GLU A 342 17.31 -5.47 30.93
N LEU A 343 18.34 -6.26 31.21
CA LEU A 343 18.55 -7.61 30.65
C LEU A 343 18.43 -8.67 31.76
N PRO A 344 17.24 -8.93 32.30
CA PRO A 344 17.06 -9.87 33.38
C PRO A 344 17.38 -11.31 32.91
N GLY A 345 18.20 -12.02 33.69
CA GLY A 345 18.47 -13.44 33.46
C GLY A 345 19.64 -13.78 32.52
N LEU A 346 20.42 -12.78 32.09
CA LEU A 346 21.68 -13.09 31.42
C LEU A 346 22.72 -13.62 32.42
N PRO A 347 23.48 -14.66 32.07
CA PRO A 347 24.61 -15.13 32.92
C PRO A 347 25.65 -14.02 33.01
N LYS A 348 26.09 -13.76 34.23
CA LYS A 348 27.22 -12.84 34.52
C LYS A 348 28.52 -13.39 33.99
#